data_8795b55ae8617a22db1aca6732e987ff
#
_entry.id   8795b55ae8617a22db1aca6732e987ff
#
_cell.length_a   1.000
_cell.length_b   1.000
_cell.length_c   1.000
_cell.angle_alpha   90.00
_cell.angle_beta   90.00
_cell.angle_gamma   90.00
#
_symmetry.space_group_name_H-M   'P 1'
#
loop_
_entity.id
_entity.type
_entity.pdbx_description
1 polymer ?
#
loop_
_entity_poly.entity_id
_entity_poly.type
_entity_poly.pdbx_seq_one_letter_code
_entity_poly.pdbx_strand_id
1 'polypeptide(L)'
;LTPWENLRFFANAYGLAGGAARAAIDWAREVTGLTDIPDKLTGDLSSALRQRLALACSLLHRPRVLFLDEPTSGVDPVARYRFWRVIRELAASGMTVLVTTHYLEEAAYCDRLALMLDGRLLAHGSRSSLNHSLGLEADATVEMLFTAAIEQAGTANSRALGP
;
A
#
# COMPACT_ATOMS: atom_id res chain seq x y z
N LEU A 1 -6.41 23.70 1.77
CA LEU A 1 -5.56 23.76 0.57
C LEU A 1 -6.21 23.03 -0.58
N THR A 2 -6.00 23.53 -1.80
CA THR A 2 -6.30 22.84 -3.06
C THR A 2 -5.29 21.73 -3.32
N PRO A 3 -5.53 20.80 -4.27
CA PRO A 3 -4.54 19.79 -4.65
C PRO A 3 -3.21 20.39 -5.11
N TRP A 4 -3.25 21.49 -5.87
CA TRP A 4 -2.06 22.20 -6.34
C TRP A 4 -1.24 22.80 -5.20
N GLU A 5 -1.92 23.39 -4.24
CA GLU A 5 -1.26 23.96 -3.04
C GLU A 5 -0.63 22.85 -2.19
N ASN A 6 -1.29 21.69 -2.05
CA ASN A 6 -0.72 20.52 -1.38
C ASN A 6 0.57 20.04 -2.06
N LEU A 7 0.52 19.81 -3.38
CA LEU A 7 1.70 19.36 -4.13
C LEU A 7 2.86 20.36 -4.01
N ARG A 8 2.60 21.65 -4.11
CA ARG A 8 3.63 22.69 -3.93
C ARG A 8 4.17 22.73 -2.51
N PHE A 9 3.30 22.61 -1.52
CA PHE A 9 3.69 22.57 -0.12
C PHE A 9 4.67 21.43 0.15
N PHE A 10 4.30 20.19 -0.26
CA PHE A 10 5.15 19.04 -0.07
C PHE A 10 6.43 19.09 -0.91
N ALA A 11 6.38 19.58 -2.15
CA ALA A 11 7.59 19.81 -2.94
C ALA A 11 8.58 20.72 -2.21
N ASN A 12 8.10 21.84 -1.67
CA ASN A 12 8.94 22.76 -0.89
C ASN A 12 9.46 22.10 0.41
N ALA A 13 8.62 21.34 1.12
CA ALA A 13 9.01 20.61 2.33
C ALA A 13 10.13 19.59 2.07
N TYR A 14 10.16 18.99 0.88
CA TYR A 14 11.24 18.12 0.42
C TYR A 14 12.45 18.86 -0.19
N GLY A 15 12.47 20.19 -0.11
CA GLY A 15 13.57 21.01 -0.62
C GLY A 15 13.60 21.16 -2.15
N LEU A 16 12.51 20.80 -2.84
CA LEU A 16 12.40 20.98 -4.28
C LEU A 16 11.96 22.41 -4.61
N ALA A 17 12.63 23.06 -5.58
CA ALA A 17 12.31 24.43 -5.98
C ALA A 17 12.36 24.60 -7.52
N GLY A 18 11.73 25.64 -8.03
CA GLY A 18 11.80 26.02 -9.44
C GLY A 18 11.40 24.92 -10.41
N GLY A 19 12.23 24.68 -11.41
CA GLY A 19 12.00 23.66 -12.43
C GLY A 19 11.96 22.24 -11.89
N ALA A 20 12.76 21.92 -10.87
CA ALA A 20 12.77 20.60 -10.23
C ALA A 20 11.44 20.28 -9.53
N ALA A 21 10.87 21.24 -8.80
CA ALA A 21 9.56 21.10 -8.17
C ALA A 21 8.47 20.86 -9.24
N ARG A 22 8.48 21.66 -10.32
CA ARG A 22 7.50 21.49 -11.41
C ARG A 22 7.59 20.10 -12.03
N ALA A 23 8.78 19.65 -12.41
CA ALA A 23 8.99 18.34 -13.02
C ALA A 23 8.56 17.19 -12.08
N ALA A 24 8.83 17.31 -10.79
CA ALA A 24 8.41 16.32 -9.79
C ALA A 24 6.88 16.28 -9.65
N ILE A 25 6.22 17.44 -9.62
CA ILE A 25 4.75 17.54 -9.53
C ILE A 25 4.10 16.96 -10.78
N ASP A 26 4.58 17.34 -11.97
CA ASP A 26 4.01 16.85 -13.24
C ASP A 26 4.13 15.33 -13.33
N TRP A 27 5.29 14.77 -13.00
CA TRP A 27 5.49 13.33 -12.96
C TRP A 27 4.60 12.63 -11.93
N ALA A 28 4.53 13.14 -10.70
CA ALA A 28 3.71 12.52 -9.66
C ALA A 28 2.21 12.50 -10.04
N ARG A 29 1.73 13.58 -10.67
CA ARG A 29 0.35 13.67 -11.18
C ARG A 29 0.09 12.68 -12.29
N GLU A 30 1.01 12.52 -13.24
CA GLU A 30 0.91 11.56 -14.33
C GLU A 30 0.83 10.14 -13.79
N VAL A 31 1.79 9.73 -12.96
CA VAL A 31 1.85 8.39 -12.36
C VAL A 31 0.62 8.05 -11.54
N THR A 32 0.09 9.02 -10.78
CA THR A 32 -1.08 8.79 -9.91
C THR A 32 -2.42 9.04 -10.62
N GLY A 33 -2.41 9.44 -11.89
CA GLY A 33 -3.61 9.72 -12.66
C GLY A 33 -4.39 10.95 -12.16
N LEU A 34 -3.66 12.00 -11.74
CA LEU A 34 -4.19 13.27 -11.27
C LEU A 34 -4.07 14.41 -12.29
N THR A 35 -4.03 14.09 -13.58
CA THR A 35 -3.91 15.09 -14.65
C THR A 35 -5.09 16.08 -14.64
N ASP A 36 -6.31 15.59 -14.42
CA ASP A 36 -7.56 16.35 -14.48
C ASP A 36 -8.20 16.53 -13.09
N ILE A 37 -7.35 16.79 -12.06
CA ILE A 37 -7.88 16.98 -10.71
C ILE A 37 -8.60 18.33 -10.61
N PRO A 38 -9.83 18.37 -10.02
CA PRO A 38 -10.58 19.61 -9.86
C PRO A 38 -9.85 20.63 -8.98
N ASP A 39 -9.90 21.91 -9.37
CA ASP A 39 -9.35 23.01 -8.56
C ASP A 39 -10.37 23.45 -7.50
N LYS A 40 -10.45 22.66 -6.44
CA LYS A 40 -11.29 22.90 -5.27
C LYS A 40 -10.56 22.45 -4.00
N LEU A 41 -11.10 22.76 -2.83
CA LEU A 41 -10.49 22.33 -1.56
C LEU A 41 -10.35 20.81 -1.49
N THR A 42 -9.22 20.34 -0.98
CA THR A 42 -8.94 18.90 -0.86
C THR A 42 -10.00 18.17 -0.02
N GLY A 43 -10.60 18.85 0.98
CA GLY A 43 -11.71 18.31 1.77
C GLY A 43 -12.95 17.97 0.95
N ASP A 44 -13.18 18.67 -0.17
CA ASP A 44 -14.34 18.47 -1.05
C ASP A 44 -14.12 17.43 -2.15
N LEU A 45 -12.94 16.81 -2.18
CA LEU A 45 -12.62 15.72 -3.10
C LEU A 45 -13.23 14.40 -2.61
N SER A 46 -13.49 13.49 -3.56
CA SER A 46 -13.80 12.10 -3.19
C SER A 46 -12.64 11.44 -2.45
N SER A 47 -12.93 10.41 -1.64
CA SER A 47 -11.89 9.63 -0.94
C SER A 47 -10.82 9.11 -1.89
N ALA A 48 -11.23 8.59 -3.05
CA ALA A 48 -10.31 8.10 -4.08
C ALA A 48 -9.34 9.19 -4.60
N LEU A 49 -9.82 10.42 -4.84
CA LEU A 49 -8.96 11.52 -5.27
C LEU A 49 -8.03 11.99 -4.14
N ARG A 50 -8.52 12.03 -2.89
CA ARG A 50 -7.67 12.36 -1.73
C ARG A 50 -6.54 11.34 -1.55
N GLN A 51 -6.83 10.05 -1.66
CA GLN A 51 -5.80 8.99 -1.56
C GLN A 51 -4.75 9.11 -2.66
N ARG A 52 -5.17 9.35 -3.91
CA ARG A 52 -4.21 9.58 -5.01
C ARG A 52 -3.38 10.84 -4.81
N LEU A 53 -3.97 11.92 -4.29
CA LEU A 53 -3.24 13.13 -3.97
C LEU A 53 -2.21 12.89 -2.87
N ALA A 54 -2.57 12.17 -1.81
CA ALA A 54 -1.63 11.79 -0.75
C ALA A 54 -0.47 10.96 -1.31
N LEU A 55 -0.77 9.98 -2.17
CA LEU A 55 0.25 9.21 -2.88
C LEU A 55 1.14 10.11 -3.74
N ALA A 56 0.57 11.02 -4.53
CA ALA A 56 1.34 11.95 -5.36
C ALA A 56 2.29 12.81 -4.51
N CYS A 57 1.81 13.34 -3.39
CA CYS A 57 2.64 14.12 -2.46
C CYS A 57 3.80 13.29 -1.91
N SER A 58 3.57 12.03 -1.56
CA SER A 58 4.62 11.13 -1.02
C SER A 58 5.66 10.72 -2.05
N LEU A 59 5.38 10.87 -3.34
CA LEU A 59 6.26 10.49 -4.44
C LEU A 59 7.18 11.61 -4.93
N LEU A 60 6.93 12.88 -4.57
CA LEU A 60 7.61 14.04 -5.13
C LEU A 60 9.14 13.99 -5.03
N HIS A 61 9.66 13.46 -3.94
CA HIS A 61 11.10 13.33 -3.68
C HIS A 61 11.71 12.03 -4.22
N ARG A 62 10.97 11.24 -5.03
CA ARG A 62 11.43 9.97 -5.63
C ARG A 62 11.97 8.99 -4.60
N PRO A 63 11.19 8.58 -3.59
CA PRO A 63 11.67 7.68 -2.54
C PRO A 63 12.03 6.31 -3.10
N ARG A 64 13.04 5.66 -2.51
CA ARG A 64 13.36 4.26 -2.82
C ARG A 64 12.44 3.28 -2.09
N VAL A 65 11.87 3.70 -0.97
CA VAL A 65 10.96 2.92 -0.13
C VAL A 65 9.74 3.78 0.17
N LEU A 66 8.56 3.24 -0.03
CA LEU A 66 7.27 3.88 0.23
C LEU A 66 6.49 3.05 1.25
N PHE A 67 5.99 3.71 2.29
CA PHE A 67 5.13 3.12 3.32
C PHE A 67 3.71 3.65 3.13
N LEU A 68 2.75 2.75 3.04
CA LEU A 68 1.33 3.07 2.86
C LEU A 68 0.53 2.34 3.92
N ASP A 69 -0.15 3.11 4.77
CA ASP A 69 -0.99 2.57 5.84
C ASP A 69 -2.46 2.63 5.42
N GLU A 70 -3.07 1.44 5.22
CA GLU A 70 -4.46 1.26 4.77
C GLU A 70 -4.90 2.19 3.62
N PRO A 71 -4.12 2.31 2.52
CA PRO A 71 -4.28 3.38 1.54
C PRO A 71 -5.58 3.31 0.74
N THR A 72 -6.31 2.22 0.81
CA THR A 72 -7.57 1.99 0.07
C THR A 72 -8.79 1.88 0.99
N SER A 73 -8.62 2.16 2.29
CA SER A 73 -9.74 2.14 3.24
C SER A 73 -10.79 3.18 2.86
N GLY A 74 -12.07 2.75 2.81
CA GLY A 74 -13.19 3.61 2.42
C GLY A 74 -13.22 4.03 0.95
N VAL A 75 -12.46 3.35 0.08
CA VAL A 75 -12.45 3.57 -1.37
C VAL A 75 -13.28 2.50 -2.08
N ASP A 76 -14.06 2.89 -3.08
CA ASP A 76 -14.86 1.94 -3.87
C ASP A 76 -13.97 0.92 -4.62
N PRO A 77 -14.52 -0.28 -4.98
CA PRO A 77 -13.71 -1.35 -5.58
C PRO A 77 -13.02 -0.97 -6.89
N VAL A 78 -13.64 -0.14 -7.73
CA VAL A 78 -13.05 0.28 -9.01
C VAL A 78 -11.87 1.22 -8.79
N ALA A 79 -12.03 2.19 -7.89
CA ALA A 79 -10.95 3.12 -7.54
C ALA A 79 -9.82 2.41 -6.78
N ARG A 80 -10.14 1.41 -5.93
CA ARG A 80 -9.17 0.53 -5.27
C ARG A 80 -8.32 -0.23 -6.29
N TYR A 81 -8.95 -0.90 -7.25
CA TYR A 81 -8.23 -1.58 -8.33
C TYR A 81 -7.27 -0.65 -9.08
N ARG A 82 -7.72 0.58 -9.42
CA ARG A 82 -6.88 1.58 -10.09
C ARG A 82 -5.70 2.02 -9.22
N PHE A 83 -5.91 2.16 -7.90
CA PHE A 83 -4.86 2.50 -6.95
C PHE A 83 -3.79 1.40 -6.89
N TRP A 84 -4.19 0.13 -6.77
CA TRP A 84 -3.28 -1.00 -6.76
C TRP A 84 -2.48 -1.15 -8.07
N ARG A 85 -3.10 -0.80 -9.20
CA ARG A 85 -2.36 -0.75 -10.48
C ARG A 85 -1.20 0.23 -10.41
N VAL A 86 -1.40 1.44 -9.89
CA VAL A 86 -0.33 2.43 -9.69
C VAL A 86 0.76 1.89 -8.77
N ILE A 87 0.40 1.27 -7.64
CA ILE A 87 1.37 0.68 -6.71
C ILE A 87 2.23 -0.39 -7.41
N ARG A 88 1.63 -1.25 -8.20
CA ARG A 88 2.35 -2.28 -8.95
C ARG A 88 3.30 -1.69 -10.02
N GLU A 89 2.88 -0.63 -10.71
CA GLU A 89 3.72 0.09 -11.68
C GLU A 89 4.93 0.74 -10.98
N LEU A 90 4.74 1.33 -9.80
CA LEU A 90 5.83 1.87 -8.97
C LEU A 90 6.80 0.76 -8.51
N ALA A 91 6.28 -0.37 -8.04
CA ALA A 91 7.12 -1.50 -7.65
C ALA A 91 7.91 -2.07 -8.83
N ALA A 92 7.28 -2.21 -10.01
CA ALA A 92 7.94 -2.67 -11.24
C ALA A 92 9.04 -1.70 -11.72
N SER A 93 8.94 -0.40 -11.39
CA SER A 93 9.98 0.59 -11.66
C SER A 93 11.18 0.55 -10.69
N GLY A 94 11.17 -0.39 -9.71
CA GLY A 94 12.26 -0.59 -8.74
C GLY A 94 12.03 0.05 -7.38
N MET A 95 10.86 0.60 -7.11
CA MET A 95 10.50 1.12 -5.79
C MET A 95 10.09 -0.03 -4.86
N THR A 96 10.58 -0.04 -3.63
CA THR A 96 10.08 -0.95 -2.59
C THR A 96 8.83 -0.33 -1.96
N VAL A 97 7.69 -1.03 -2.01
CA VAL A 97 6.45 -0.53 -1.41
C VAL A 97 6.00 -1.48 -0.30
N LEU A 98 5.82 -0.95 0.90
CA LEU A 98 5.22 -1.65 2.04
C LEU A 98 3.81 -1.10 2.26
N VAL A 99 2.83 -1.98 2.18
CA VAL A 99 1.41 -1.63 2.36
C VAL A 99 0.85 -2.41 3.55
N THR A 100 0.18 -1.72 4.47
CA THR A 100 -0.71 -2.38 5.45
C THR A 100 -2.14 -2.38 4.91
N THR A 101 -2.85 -3.46 5.12
CA THR A 101 -4.27 -3.58 4.75
C THR A 101 -4.98 -4.63 5.61
N HIS A 102 -6.26 -4.45 5.83
CA HIS A 102 -7.13 -5.46 6.42
C HIS A 102 -7.98 -6.19 5.36
N TYR A 103 -7.85 -5.82 4.08
CA TYR A 103 -8.52 -6.50 2.97
C TYR A 103 -7.65 -7.65 2.46
N LEU A 104 -8.03 -8.89 2.78
CA LEU A 104 -7.23 -10.08 2.41
C LEU A 104 -7.09 -10.25 0.88
N GLU A 105 -8.10 -9.84 0.11
CA GLU A 105 -8.02 -9.85 -1.35
C GLU A 105 -6.91 -8.97 -1.94
N GLU A 106 -6.49 -7.92 -1.22
CA GLU A 106 -5.39 -7.04 -1.66
C GLU A 106 -4.03 -7.73 -1.62
N ALA A 107 -3.87 -8.76 -0.81
CA ALA A 107 -2.65 -9.55 -0.76
C ALA A 107 -2.33 -10.25 -2.10
N ALA A 108 -3.34 -10.44 -2.98
CA ALA A 108 -3.13 -10.95 -4.32
C ALA A 108 -2.28 -10.03 -5.22
N TYR A 109 -2.18 -8.75 -4.86
CA TYR A 109 -1.36 -7.76 -5.58
C TYR A 109 0.09 -7.69 -5.07
N CYS A 110 0.42 -8.39 -3.97
CA CYS A 110 1.71 -8.32 -3.30
C CYS A 110 2.61 -9.49 -3.67
N ASP A 111 3.91 -9.24 -3.85
CA ASP A 111 4.93 -10.29 -4.09
C ASP A 111 5.26 -11.05 -2.80
N ARG A 112 5.18 -10.38 -1.67
CA ARG A 112 5.46 -10.91 -0.34
C ARG A 112 4.40 -10.46 0.65
N LEU A 113 4.10 -11.33 1.59
CA LEU A 113 3.11 -11.10 2.64
C LEU A 113 3.78 -11.15 4.02
N ALA A 114 3.25 -10.37 4.95
CA ALA A 114 3.52 -10.46 6.37
C ALA A 114 2.17 -10.56 7.09
N LEU A 115 1.87 -11.71 7.68
CA LEU A 115 0.62 -11.97 8.38
C LEU A 115 0.79 -11.60 9.85
N MET A 116 -0.01 -10.66 10.33
CA MET A 116 0.07 -10.13 11.69
C MET A 116 -1.26 -10.31 12.43
N LEU A 117 -1.19 -10.64 13.71
CA LEU A 117 -2.34 -10.70 14.61
C LEU A 117 -1.89 -10.24 16.00
N ASP A 118 -2.68 -9.40 16.66
CA ASP A 118 -2.43 -8.88 18.01
C ASP A 118 -1.01 -8.34 18.21
N GLY A 119 -0.50 -7.60 17.23
CA GLY A 119 0.85 -7.02 17.25
C GLY A 119 1.99 -8.02 17.05
N ARG A 120 1.68 -9.28 16.73
CA ARG A 120 2.68 -10.34 16.48
C ARG A 120 2.74 -10.71 15.00
N LEU A 121 3.94 -10.90 14.50
CA LEU A 121 4.17 -11.45 13.16
C LEU A 121 3.99 -12.97 13.24
N LEU A 122 2.96 -13.50 12.57
CA LEU A 122 2.65 -14.93 12.52
C LEU A 122 3.50 -15.65 11.46
N ALA A 123 3.53 -15.10 10.26
CA ALA A 123 4.28 -15.65 9.13
C ALA A 123 4.64 -14.55 8.13
N HIS A 124 5.73 -14.72 7.39
CA HIS A 124 6.08 -13.81 6.30
C HIS A 124 6.82 -14.54 5.18
N GLY A 125 6.62 -14.10 3.94
CA GLY A 125 7.28 -14.70 2.78
C GLY A 125 6.54 -14.44 1.47
N SER A 126 7.00 -15.06 0.39
CA SER A 126 6.20 -15.16 -0.84
C SER A 126 5.00 -16.10 -0.60
N ARG A 127 3.95 -15.98 -1.42
CA ARG A 127 2.77 -16.85 -1.31
C ARG A 127 3.14 -18.33 -1.37
N SER A 128 4.02 -18.71 -2.31
CA SER A 128 4.47 -20.09 -2.45
C SER A 128 5.26 -20.58 -1.22
N SER A 129 6.11 -19.74 -0.64
CA SER A 129 6.85 -20.05 0.60
C SER A 129 5.90 -20.22 1.78
N LEU A 130 4.87 -19.40 1.89
CA LEU A 130 3.88 -19.48 2.96
C LEU A 130 3.01 -20.72 2.82
N ASN A 131 2.52 -21.04 1.61
CA ASN A 131 1.78 -22.28 1.36
C ASN A 131 2.57 -23.49 1.81
N HIS A 132 3.85 -23.58 1.40
CA HIS A 132 4.72 -24.67 1.79
C HIS A 132 4.93 -24.78 3.30
N SER A 133 5.24 -23.64 3.95
CA SER A 133 5.54 -23.62 5.40
C SER A 133 4.31 -23.91 6.27
N LEU A 134 3.11 -23.59 5.79
CA LEU A 134 1.85 -23.83 6.48
C LEU A 134 1.17 -25.15 6.07
N GLY A 135 1.79 -25.96 5.18
CA GLY A 135 1.26 -27.25 4.73
C GLY A 135 0.02 -27.12 3.86
N LEU A 136 -0.10 -26.03 3.10
CA LEU A 136 -1.24 -25.75 2.22
C LEU A 136 -0.91 -26.04 0.76
N GLU A 137 -1.95 -26.30 -0.04
CA GLU A 137 -1.83 -26.47 -1.48
C GLU A 137 -1.43 -25.15 -2.18
N ALA A 138 -0.88 -25.27 -3.39
CA ALA A 138 -0.34 -24.12 -4.14
C ALA A 138 -1.41 -23.08 -4.50
N ASP A 139 -2.67 -23.44 -4.60
CA ASP A 139 -3.83 -22.62 -4.92
C ASP A 139 -4.58 -22.08 -3.68
N ALA A 140 -4.05 -22.34 -2.47
CA ALA A 140 -4.67 -21.87 -1.23
C ALA A 140 -4.92 -20.35 -1.26
N THR A 141 -6.08 -19.92 -0.77
CA THR A 141 -6.43 -18.49 -0.68
C THR A 141 -5.66 -17.78 0.44
N VAL A 142 -5.65 -16.46 0.43
CA VAL A 142 -4.99 -15.71 1.51
C VAL A 142 -5.70 -15.89 2.84
N GLU A 143 -7.01 -16.07 2.83
CA GLU A 143 -7.81 -16.41 4.01
C GLU A 143 -7.36 -17.76 4.61
N MET A 144 -7.11 -18.76 3.77
CA MET A 144 -6.59 -20.06 4.23
C MET A 144 -5.19 -19.92 4.84
N LEU A 145 -4.31 -19.14 4.20
CA LEU A 145 -2.98 -18.83 4.75
C LEU A 145 -3.09 -18.19 6.14
N PHE A 146 -3.97 -17.20 6.29
CA PHE A 146 -4.15 -16.47 7.53
C PHE A 146 -4.70 -17.39 8.63
N THR A 147 -5.71 -18.19 8.33
CA THR A 147 -6.29 -19.17 9.25
C THR A 147 -5.26 -20.19 9.72
N ALA A 148 -4.52 -20.79 8.78
CA ALA A 148 -3.48 -21.77 9.12
C ALA A 148 -2.36 -21.16 9.97
N ALA A 149 -1.97 -19.91 9.70
CA ALA A 149 -0.97 -19.21 10.50
C ALA A 149 -1.45 -18.96 11.94
N ILE A 150 -2.73 -18.64 12.14
CA ILE A 150 -3.34 -18.49 13.48
C ILE A 150 -3.35 -19.82 14.21
N GLU A 151 -3.78 -20.90 13.57
CA GLU A 151 -3.84 -22.24 14.17
C GLU A 151 -2.45 -22.73 14.62
N GLN A 152 -1.42 -22.55 13.79
CA GLN A 152 -0.05 -22.86 14.16
C GLN A 152 0.45 -22.03 15.34
N ALA A 153 0.17 -20.74 15.37
CA ALA A 153 0.55 -19.89 16.49
C ALA A 153 -0.15 -20.28 17.78
N GLY A 154 -1.45 -20.64 17.72
CA GLY A 154 -2.23 -21.10 18.88
C GLY A 154 -1.70 -22.42 19.45
N THR A 155 -1.35 -23.38 18.59
CA THR A 155 -0.77 -24.67 19.03
C THR A 155 0.62 -24.51 19.62
N ALA A 156 1.44 -23.58 19.09
CA ALA A 156 2.76 -23.29 19.65
C ALA A 156 2.64 -22.67 21.07
N ASN A 157 1.67 -21.76 21.29
CA ASN A 157 1.45 -21.12 22.57
C ASN A 157 0.91 -22.11 23.63
N SER A 158 0.03 -23.04 23.22
CA SER A 158 -0.50 -24.11 24.12
C SER A 158 0.59 -25.10 24.56
N ARG A 159 1.59 -25.37 23.70
CA ARG A 159 2.75 -26.23 24.05
C ARG A 159 3.75 -25.51 24.97
N ALA A 160 3.85 -24.19 24.91
CA ALA A 160 4.73 -23.39 25.79
C ALA A 160 4.15 -23.19 27.20
N LEU A 161 2.87 -23.41 27.38
CA LEU A 161 2.11 -23.32 28.65
C LEU A 161 1.77 -24.71 29.22
N GLY A 162 2.43 -25.77 28.77
CA GLY A 162 2.22 -27.15 29.22
C GLY A 162 2.55 -27.37 30.70
N PRO A 163 1.99 -28.44 31.32
CA PRO A 163 1.54 -28.53 32.70
C PRO A 163 2.60 -28.30 33.74
#